data_0e84adc61388c9e20a642e4f46f170e8
#
_entry.id   0e84adc61388c9e20a642e4f46f170e8
#
_cell.length_a   1.000
_cell.length_b   1.000
_cell.length_c   1.000
_cell.angle_alpha   90.00
_cell.angle_beta   90.00
_cell.angle_gamma   90.00
#
_symmetry.space_group_name_H-M   'P 1'
#
loop_
_entity.id
_entity.type
_entity.pdbx_description
1 polymer ?
#
loop_
_entity_poly.entity_id
_entity_poly.type
_entity_poly.pdbx_seq_one_letter_code
_entity_poly.pdbx_strand_id
1 'polypeptide(L)'
;MNTRRDFFRLAALPVAWRAFETSLAAAAASRLPEADNETYWLMVKRQFPLDERLIYLNAANVCPASRLVLDRHAEYLRDFHSNPSFQNRAKYDEMRESLRGKIARMLRVSAEEIAITRNTSEGTNIIVKGVDLKPGDEVIITDHNHPSNNDSWKVRAKRDGFVVKSLPTPVPAPSVDQLIGDFERAITPRTRVIAITHVTSTTGVLYPAREIAALAKKRGIYMHLDGAQSFGALDVNLSEIGCDSYAASAHKWLMGPLENGILWVRDERIPQIWPSIVTAGWSDHLKGARKFEVFGQRDDPRVVALESAIDFITMIGMPAVEARVRALVTRAKTRLKEIPDVEMKTNMEPELSGGVIKFRLRSVPTKRAYDFLWEKYRMAIASTASGDSEGLRWSPQIYNSMDEIDRSVAAIKEIRG
;
A
#
# COMPACT_ATOMS: atom_id res chain seq x y z
N MET A 1 -24.50 13.27 12.26
CA MET A 1 -25.22 12.01 12.56
C MET A 1 -24.61 10.91 11.73
N ASN A 2 -23.62 10.21 12.24
CA ASN A 2 -23.05 9.03 11.58
C ASN A 2 -22.66 8.05 12.68
N THR A 3 -23.66 7.31 13.16
CA THR A 3 -23.40 6.21 14.07
C THR A 3 -23.18 4.92 13.27
N ARG A 4 -22.43 3.98 13.83
CA ARG A 4 -22.27 2.61 13.29
C ARG A 4 -23.63 1.96 12.88
N ARG A 5 -24.75 2.41 13.46
CA ARG A 5 -26.12 1.96 13.16
C ARG A 5 -26.64 2.41 11.79
N ASP A 6 -26.23 3.57 11.28
CA ASP A 6 -26.78 4.11 10.02
C ASP A 6 -26.18 3.42 8.79
N PHE A 7 -24.95 2.90 8.90
CA PHE A 7 -24.31 2.06 7.89
C PHE A 7 -25.11 0.75 7.61
N PHE A 8 -25.77 0.20 8.64
CA PHE A 8 -26.46 -1.10 8.58
C PHE A 8 -27.90 -1.04 8.03
N ARG A 9 -28.43 0.14 7.72
CA ARG A 9 -29.81 0.30 7.21
C ARG A 9 -29.93 0.20 5.69
N LEU A 10 -28.84 0.15 4.96
CA LEU A 10 -28.83 0.08 3.50
C LEU A 10 -28.57 -1.36 3.02
N ALA A 11 -29.67 -1.99 2.55
CA ALA A 11 -29.75 -3.21 1.77
C ALA A 11 -29.57 -4.58 2.49
N ALA A 12 -30.27 -5.57 1.98
CA ALA A 12 -30.22 -6.97 2.39
C ALA A 12 -28.83 -7.59 2.12
N LEU A 13 -27.94 -7.46 3.09
CA LEU A 13 -26.64 -8.15 3.07
C LEU A 13 -26.85 -9.66 3.22
N PRO A 14 -26.01 -10.49 2.60
CA PRO A 14 -26.05 -11.93 2.78
C PRO A 14 -25.99 -12.33 4.27
N VAL A 15 -26.68 -13.37 4.64
CA VAL A 15 -26.78 -13.89 6.02
C VAL A 15 -25.39 -14.09 6.64
N ALA A 16 -24.42 -14.54 5.85
CA ALA A 16 -23.02 -14.73 6.28
C ALA A 16 -22.35 -13.41 6.70
N TRP A 17 -22.65 -12.30 6.04
CA TRP A 17 -22.11 -10.98 6.40
C TRP A 17 -22.72 -10.50 7.73
N ARG A 18 -24.03 -10.64 7.92
CA ARG A 18 -24.68 -10.27 9.19
C ARG A 18 -24.16 -11.08 10.38
N ALA A 19 -23.90 -12.37 10.19
CA ALA A 19 -23.28 -13.21 11.22
C ALA A 19 -21.86 -12.74 11.54
N PHE A 20 -21.08 -12.37 10.53
CA PHE A 20 -19.75 -11.79 10.69
C PHE A 20 -19.77 -10.44 11.42
N GLU A 21 -20.69 -9.53 11.03
CA GLU A 21 -20.90 -8.25 11.71
C GLU A 21 -21.27 -8.43 13.18
N THR A 22 -22.19 -9.35 13.47
CA THR A 22 -22.61 -9.62 14.84
C THR A 22 -21.46 -10.17 15.67
N SER A 23 -20.65 -11.07 15.08
CA SER A 23 -19.47 -11.64 15.73
C SER A 23 -18.37 -10.59 15.94
N LEU A 24 -18.15 -9.70 14.96
CA LEU A 24 -17.24 -8.57 15.06
C LEU A 24 -17.70 -7.52 16.07
N ALA A 25 -19.00 -7.19 16.07
CA ALA A 25 -19.57 -6.24 17.02
C ALA A 25 -19.44 -6.78 18.46
N ALA A 26 -19.63 -8.08 18.67
CA ALA A 26 -19.44 -8.73 19.95
C ALA A 26 -17.96 -8.75 20.37
N ALA A 27 -17.04 -9.01 19.43
CA ALA A 27 -15.59 -8.99 19.69
C ALA A 27 -15.05 -7.56 19.88
N ALA A 28 -15.58 -6.57 19.16
CA ALA A 28 -15.16 -5.16 19.24
C ALA A 28 -15.75 -4.41 20.44
N ALA A 29 -16.64 -5.01 21.18
CA ALA A 29 -17.29 -4.36 22.34
C ALA A 29 -16.32 -4.12 23.51
N SER A 30 -15.13 -4.73 23.55
CA SER A 30 -14.19 -4.58 24.66
C SER A 30 -12.70 -4.48 24.31
N ARG A 31 -12.20 -5.05 23.21
CA ARG A 31 -10.75 -4.99 22.81
C ARG A 31 -10.56 -5.19 21.32
N LEU A 32 -9.49 -4.61 20.76
CA LEU A 32 -8.99 -4.99 19.43
C LEU A 32 -8.60 -6.49 19.44
N PRO A 33 -8.82 -7.23 18.32
CA PRO A 33 -8.44 -8.62 18.25
C PRO A 33 -6.91 -8.78 18.39
N GLU A 34 -6.50 -9.74 19.23
CA GLU A 34 -5.09 -10.07 19.39
C GLU A 34 -4.53 -10.70 18.10
N ALA A 35 -3.27 -10.41 17.82
CA ALA A 35 -2.63 -10.82 16.58
C ALA A 35 -2.52 -12.34 16.39
N ASP A 36 -2.52 -13.11 17.48
CA ASP A 36 -2.43 -14.58 17.55
C ASP A 36 -3.78 -15.28 17.75
N ASN A 37 -4.89 -14.54 17.86
CA ASN A 37 -6.23 -15.12 17.94
C ASN A 37 -6.64 -15.75 16.59
N GLU A 38 -6.14 -16.98 16.33
CA GLU A 38 -6.39 -17.68 15.05
C GLU A 38 -7.88 -17.90 14.77
N THR A 39 -8.72 -18.12 15.79
CA THR A 39 -10.17 -18.27 15.60
C THR A 39 -10.78 -17.02 14.95
N TYR A 40 -10.40 -15.83 15.44
CA TYR A 40 -10.82 -14.57 14.88
C TYR A 40 -10.30 -14.39 13.44
N TRP A 41 -9.00 -14.59 13.22
CA TRP A 41 -8.40 -14.39 11.90
C TRP A 41 -8.87 -15.39 10.86
N LEU A 42 -9.25 -16.60 11.24
CA LEU A 42 -9.92 -17.55 10.35
C LEU A 42 -11.33 -17.09 9.94
N MET A 43 -12.07 -16.41 10.83
CA MET A 43 -13.34 -15.76 10.43
C MET A 43 -13.08 -14.64 9.42
N VAL A 44 -12.06 -13.82 9.63
CA VAL A 44 -11.64 -12.78 8.67
C VAL A 44 -11.25 -13.40 7.33
N LYS A 45 -10.42 -14.45 7.32
CA LYS A 45 -10.01 -15.17 6.11
C LYS A 45 -11.19 -15.65 5.27
N ARG A 46 -12.24 -16.17 5.89
CA ARG A 46 -13.46 -16.65 5.21
C ARG A 46 -14.22 -15.56 4.46
N GLN A 47 -13.92 -14.28 4.71
CA GLN A 47 -14.50 -13.16 3.96
C GLN A 47 -13.88 -12.99 2.57
N PHE A 48 -12.79 -13.69 2.28
CA PHE A 48 -12.11 -13.64 0.98
C PHE A 48 -12.44 -14.87 0.13
N PRO A 49 -12.73 -14.69 -1.19
CA PRO A 49 -13.08 -15.80 -2.08
C PRO A 49 -11.86 -16.53 -2.64
N LEU A 50 -10.82 -16.70 -1.81
CA LEU A 50 -9.62 -17.43 -2.22
C LEU A 50 -9.91 -18.94 -2.34
N ASP A 51 -9.30 -19.61 -3.33
CA ASP A 51 -9.30 -21.07 -3.45
C ASP A 51 -8.60 -21.64 -2.20
N GLU A 52 -9.23 -22.59 -1.51
CA GLU A 52 -8.73 -23.20 -0.28
C GLU A 52 -7.37 -23.91 -0.45
N ARG A 53 -7.06 -24.34 -1.68
CA ARG A 53 -5.77 -24.98 -2.02
C ARG A 53 -4.66 -23.98 -2.30
N LEU A 54 -4.98 -22.67 -2.43
CA LEU A 54 -4.02 -21.62 -2.75
C LEU A 54 -3.46 -21.03 -1.47
N ILE A 55 -2.16 -21.12 -1.27
CA ILE A 55 -1.45 -20.33 -0.27
C ILE A 55 -0.98 -19.04 -0.96
N TYR A 56 -1.69 -17.94 -0.70
CA TYR A 56 -1.42 -16.67 -1.36
C TYR A 56 -0.60 -15.73 -0.47
N LEU A 57 0.71 -15.64 -0.74
CA LEU A 57 1.67 -14.81 0.01
C LEU A 57 2.25 -13.68 -0.86
N ASN A 58 1.39 -12.99 -1.62
CA ASN A 58 1.83 -11.97 -2.57
C ASN A 58 1.03 -10.64 -2.49
N ALA A 59 0.68 -10.21 -1.27
CA ALA A 59 -0.03 -8.96 -1.01
C ALA A 59 0.70 -7.73 -1.57
N ALA A 60 2.03 -7.75 -1.58
CA ALA A 60 2.86 -6.68 -2.15
C ALA A 60 2.64 -6.43 -3.65
N ASN A 61 2.02 -7.37 -4.37
CA ASN A 61 1.63 -7.22 -5.77
C ASN A 61 0.16 -6.79 -5.89
N VAL A 62 -0.77 -7.69 -5.58
CA VAL A 62 -2.23 -7.48 -5.60
C VAL A 62 -2.83 -8.28 -4.45
N CYS A 63 -3.86 -7.77 -3.78
CA CYS A 63 -4.65 -8.53 -2.83
C CYS A 63 -6.01 -8.92 -3.41
N PRO A 64 -6.58 -10.05 -2.98
CA PRO A 64 -7.98 -10.33 -3.23
C PRO A 64 -8.84 -9.29 -2.50
N ALA A 65 -9.93 -8.86 -3.13
CA ALA A 65 -10.97 -8.10 -2.45
C ALA A 65 -11.86 -9.05 -1.62
N SER A 66 -12.41 -8.54 -0.51
CA SER A 66 -13.37 -9.30 0.27
C SER A 66 -14.70 -9.45 -0.47
N ARG A 67 -15.53 -10.45 -0.08
CA ARG A 67 -16.89 -10.65 -0.65
C ARG A 67 -17.72 -9.37 -0.53
N LEU A 68 -17.64 -8.65 0.58
CA LEU A 68 -18.31 -7.36 0.75
C LEU A 68 -17.96 -6.37 -0.37
N VAL A 69 -16.68 -6.21 -0.67
CA VAL A 69 -16.21 -5.30 -1.73
C VAL A 69 -16.69 -5.76 -3.10
N LEU A 70 -16.62 -7.06 -3.38
CA LEU A 70 -17.05 -7.62 -4.66
C LEU A 70 -18.55 -7.45 -4.87
N ASP A 71 -19.35 -7.75 -3.85
CA ASP A 71 -20.81 -7.65 -3.92
C ASP A 71 -21.25 -6.19 -4.12
N ARG A 72 -20.66 -5.24 -3.37
CA ARG A 72 -20.92 -3.81 -3.53
C ARG A 72 -20.52 -3.29 -4.90
N HIS A 73 -19.35 -3.70 -5.39
CA HIS A 73 -18.90 -3.30 -6.73
C HIS A 73 -19.89 -3.81 -7.80
N ALA A 74 -20.34 -5.06 -7.70
CA ALA A 74 -21.30 -5.64 -8.63
C ALA A 74 -22.67 -4.95 -8.54
N GLU A 75 -23.11 -4.56 -7.33
CA GLU A 75 -24.35 -3.79 -7.10
C GLU A 75 -24.29 -2.43 -7.79
N TYR A 76 -23.21 -1.65 -7.52
CA TYR A 76 -23.04 -0.32 -8.11
C TYR A 76 -22.87 -0.38 -9.63
N LEU A 77 -22.20 -1.40 -10.16
CA LEU A 77 -22.07 -1.59 -11.60
C LEU A 77 -23.42 -1.84 -12.27
N ARG A 78 -24.27 -2.69 -11.67
CA ARG A 78 -25.64 -2.92 -12.18
C ARG A 78 -26.49 -1.67 -12.09
N ASP A 79 -26.44 -0.94 -10.98
CA ASP A 79 -27.17 0.32 -10.79
C ASP A 79 -26.78 1.35 -11.85
N PHE A 80 -25.49 1.55 -12.06
CA PHE A 80 -24.96 2.50 -13.03
C PHE A 80 -25.44 2.16 -14.46
N HIS A 81 -25.36 0.88 -14.85
CA HIS A 81 -25.75 0.45 -16.19
C HIS A 81 -27.28 0.33 -16.38
N SER A 82 -28.05 0.19 -15.33
CA SER A 82 -29.51 0.21 -15.40
C SER A 82 -30.05 1.61 -15.69
N ASN A 83 -29.34 2.66 -15.26
CA ASN A 83 -29.73 4.05 -15.47
C ASN A 83 -28.48 4.97 -15.52
N PRO A 84 -27.85 5.15 -16.69
CA PRO A 84 -26.65 5.98 -16.81
C PRO A 84 -26.94 7.49 -16.93
N SER A 85 -28.15 7.94 -16.59
CA SER A 85 -28.51 9.35 -16.63
C SER A 85 -27.73 10.20 -15.64
N PHE A 86 -27.58 11.49 -15.92
CA PHE A 86 -26.97 12.44 -14.99
C PHE A 86 -27.65 12.42 -13.62
N GLN A 87 -28.96 12.30 -13.59
CA GLN A 87 -29.76 12.29 -12.35
C GLN A 87 -29.39 11.10 -11.45
N ASN A 88 -29.21 9.90 -12.03
CA ASN A 88 -28.78 8.73 -11.26
C ASN A 88 -27.32 8.79 -10.86
N ARG A 89 -26.48 9.35 -11.72
CA ARG A 89 -25.03 9.43 -11.49
C ARG A 89 -24.63 10.46 -10.44
N ALA A 90 -25.44 11.47 -10.17
CA ALA A 90 -25.18 12.50 -9.16
C ALA A 90 -24.83 11.93 -7.77
N LYS A 91 -25.47 10.81 -7.39
CA LYS A 91 -25.18 10.13 -6.10
C LYS A 91 -23.73 9.64 -5.97
N TYR A 92 -23.09 9.29 -7.09
CA TYR A 92 -21.70 8.84 -7.07
C TYR A 92 -20.73 9.95 -6.68
N ASP A 93 -21.08 11.22 -6.93
CA ASP A 93 -20.28 12.36 -6.47
C ASP A 93 -20.31 12.47 -4.94
N GLU A 94 -21.49 12.33 -4.33
CA GLU A 94 -21.65 12.32 -2.86
C GLU A 94 -20.92 11.12 -2.23
N MET A 95 -21.04 9.93 -2.84
CA MET A 95 -20.35 8.73 -2.39
C MET A 95 -18.82 8.88 -2.47
N ARG A 96 -18.31 9.56 -3.52
CA ARG A 96 -16.89 9.85 -3.67
C ARG A 96 -16.39 10.78 -2.56
N GLU A 97 -17.17 11.79 -2.19
CA GLU A 97 -16.83 12.66 -1.06
C GLU A 97 -16.89 11.92 0.29
N SER A 98 -17.85 11.01 0.49
CA SER A 98 -17.87 10.12 1.66
C SER A 98 -16.62 9.26 1.75
N LEU A 99 -16.25 8.61 0.64
CA LEU A 99 -15.02 7.82 0.51
C LEU A 99 -13.78 8.66 0.84
N ARG A 100 -13.66 9.88 0.28
CA ARG A 100 -12.57 10.81 0.55
C ARG A 100 -12.45 11.13 2.04
N GLY A 101 -13.56 11.40 2.69
CA GLY A 101 -13.61 11.64 4.13
C GLY A 101 -13.15 10.44 4.96
N LYS A 102 -13.47 9.20 4.53
CA LYS A 102 -13.01 7.97 5.20
C LYS A 102 -11.50 7.75 5.01
N ILE A 103 -10.97 7.97 3.80
CA ILE A 103 -9.53 7.92 3.53
C ILE A 103 -8.79 8.92 4.42
N ALA A 104 -9.28 10.17 4.47
CA ALA A 104 -8.68 11.23 5.27
C ALA A 104 -8.61 10.87 6.76
N ARG A 105 -9.69 10.33 7.31
CA ARG A 105 -9.71 9.84 8.71
C ARG A 105 -8.71 8.71 8.95
N MET A 106 -8.62 7.75 8.01
CA MET A 106 -7.70 6.62 8.11
C MET A 106 -6.24 7.09 8.14
N LEU A 107 -5.91 8.14 7.38
CA LEU A 107 -4.56 8.71 7.28
C LEU A 107 -4.30 9.88 8.23
N ARG A 108 -5.31 10.31 9.02
CA ARG A 108 -5.27 11.42 9.98
C ARG A 108 -4.91 12.76 9.34
N VAL A 109 -5.59 13.08 8.24
CA VAL A 109 -5.41 14.29 7.43
C VAL A 109 -6.76 14.90 7.04
N SER A 110 -6.73 16.06 6.35
CA SER A 110 -7.94 16.69 5.81
C SER A 110 -8.43 16.00 4.53
N ALA A 111 -9.74 15.93 4.34
CA ALA A 111 -10.34 15.46 3.10
C ALA A 111 -9.94 16.32 1.88
N GLU A 112 -9.69 17.62 2.12
CA GLU A 112 -9.27 18.55 1.08
C GLU A 112 -7.87 18.22 0.49
N GLU A 113 -7.07 17.48 1.24
CA GLU A 113 -5.71 17.06 0.83
C GLU A 113 -5.69 15.75 0.04
N ILE A 114 -6.86 15.08 -0.14
CA ILE A 114 -6.95 13.76 -0.81
C ILE A 114 -7.47 13.90 -2.23
N ALA A 115 -6.74 13.35 -3.19
CA ALA A 115 -7.21 13.02 -4.53
C ALA A 115 -7.36 11.50 -4.68
N ILE A 116 -8.45 11.06 -5.32
CA ILE A 116 -8.69 9.64 -5.61
C ILE A 116 -8.14 9.33 -6.99
N THR A 117 -7.08 8.54 -7.04
CA THR A 117 -6.34 8.14 -8.25
C THR A 117 -6.61 6.69 -8.61
N ARG A 118 -6.04 6.21 -9.72
CA ARG A 118 -6.13 4.80 -10.12
C ARG A 118 -5.13 3.91 -9.39
N ASN A 119 -3.97 4.44 -9.02
CA ASN A 119 -2.92 3.69 -8.34
C ASN A 119 -1.77 4.61 -7.90
N THR A 120 -0.77 4.05 -7.21
CA THR A 120 0.46 4.75 -6.81
C THR A 120 1.19 5.38 -7.99
N SER A 121 1.28 4.68 -9.13
CA SER A 121 2.03 5.19 -10.30
C SER A 121 1.42 6.48 -10.84
N GLU A 122 0.09 6.59 -10.88
CA GLU A 122 -0.58 7.83 -11.28
C GLU A 122 -0.32 8.94 -10.26
N GLY A 123 -0.54 8.68 -8.95
CA GLY A 123 -0.30 9.66 -7.90
C GLY A 123 1.15 10.16 -7.89
N THR A 124 2.12 9.25 -7.99
CA THR A 124 3.54 9.61 -8.11
C THR A 124 3.82 10.44 -9.37
N ASN A 125 3.24 10.09 -10.54
CA ASN A 125 3.44 10.86 -11.76
C ASN A 125 2.82 12.25 -11.71
N ILE A 126 1.73 12.46 -10.96
CA ILE A 126 1.20 13.81 -10.70
C ILE A 126 2.26 14.64 -9.99
N ILE A 127 2.88 14.11 -8.94
CA ILE A 127 3.95 14.80 -8.22
C ILE A 127 5.18 14.99 -9.10
N VAL A 128 5.66 13.92 -9.75
CA VAL A 128 6.84 13.97 -10.64
C VAL A 128 6.68 15.06 -11.70
N LYS A 129 5.50 15.19 -12.31
CA LYS A 129 5.25 16.18 -13.37
C LYS A 129 4.92 17.57 -12.82
N GLY A 130 4.32 17.63 -11.63
CA GLY A 130 3.75 18.85 -11.07
C GLY A 130 4.70 19.69 -10.22
N VAL A 131 5.75 19.09 -9.64
CA VAL A 131 6.76 19.85 -8.87
C VAL A 131 7.61 20.69 -9.83
N ASP A 132 7.82 21.97 -9.48
CA ASP A 132 8.69 22.85 -10.27
C ASP A 132 10.16 22.54 -10.00
N LEU A 133 10.89 22.17 -11.06
CA LEU A 133 12.31 21.85 -11.05
C LEU A 133 13.02 22.51 -12.22
N LYS A 134 14.24 23.00 -11.97
CA LYS A 134 15.08 23.67 -12.95
C LYS A 134 16.27 22.79 -13.34
N PRO A 135 16.88 23.03 -14.51
CA PRO A 135 18.14 22.40 -14.87
C PRO A 135 19.19 22.54 -13.75
N GLY A 136 19.83 21.43 -13.37
CA GLY A 136 20.82 21.39 -12.31
C GLY A 136 20.28 21.19 -10.89
N ASP A 137 18.97 21.31 -10.66
CA ASP A 137 18.36 20.86 -9.39
C ASP A 137 18.59 19.35 -9.18
N GLU A 138 18.48 18.89 -7.94
CA GLU A 138 18.72 17.49 -7.62
C GLU A 138 17.49 16.83 -6.99
N VAL A 139 17.19 15.61 -7.43
CA VAL A 139 16.18 14.72 -6.86
C VAL A 139 16.89 13.49 -6.30
N ILE A 140 16.72 13.21 -5.01
CA ILE A 140 17.22 12.01 -4.35
C ILE A 140 16.15 10.94 -4.38
N ILE A 141 16.51 9.76 -4.89
CA ILE A 141 15.71 8.53 -4.87
C ILE A 141 16.52 7.39 -4.23
N THR A 142 15.90 6.23 -4.01
CA THR A 142 16.62 4.99 -3.66
C THR A 142 16.51 3.96 -4.77
N ASP A 143 17.48 3.08 -4.89
CA ASP A 143 17.51 2.03 -5.91
C ASP A 143 16.39 0.97 -5.70
N HIS A 144 15.93 0.80 -4.45
CA HIS A 144 14.81 -0.09 -4.10
C HIS A 144 13.42 0.58 -4.15
N ASN A 145 13.31 1.82 -4.58
CA ASN A 145 12.01 2.34 -4.98
C ASN A 145 11.45 1.47 -6.12
N HIS A 146 10.12 1.40 -6.20
CA HIS A 146 9.49 0.72 -7.32
C HIS A 146 9.91 1.37 -8.66
N PRO A 147 10.15 0.59 -9.74
CA PRO A 147 10.55 1.14 -11.05
C PRO A 147 9.65 2.27 -11.55
N SER A 148 8.32 2.17 -11.35
CA SER A 148 7.39 3.23 -11.76
C SER A 148 7.65 4.58 -11.07
N ASN A 149 8.22 4.59 -9.88
CA ASN A 149 8.68 5.80 -9.21
C ASN A 149 10.01 6.28 -9.82
N ASN A 150 11.04 5.42 -9.82
CA ASN A 150 12.37 5.78 -10.26
C ASN A 150 12.43 6.18 -11.74
N ASP A 151 11.75 5.44 -12.61
CA ASP A 151 11.79 5.71 -14.05
C ASP A 151 11.06 7.00 -14.41
N SER A 152 9.98 7.35 -13.71
CA SER A 152 9.29 8.61 -13.94
C SER A 152 10.19 9.83 -13.65
N TRP A 153 10.98 9.81 -12.55
CA TRP A 153 11.98 10.84 -12.25
C TRP A 153 13.10 10.88 -13.27
N LYS A 154 13.65 9.72 -13.65
CA LYS A 154 14.73 9.61 -14.64
C LYS A 154 14.31 10.09 -16.03
N VAL A 155 13.07 9.74 -16.46
CA VAL A 155 12.52 10.19 -17.76
C VAL A 155 12.32 11.70 -17.77
N ARG A 156 11.75 12.25 -16.68
CA ARG A 156 11.58 13.70 -16.59
C ARG A 156 12.93 14.43 -16.53
N ALA A 157 13.92 13.90 -15.80
CA ALA A 157 15.26 14.49 -15.73
C ALA A 157 15.93 14.63 -17.12
N LYS A 158 15.76 13.62 -17.99
CA LYS A 158 16.26 13.69 -19.36
C LYS A 158 15.64 14.84 -20.18
N ARG A 159 14.38 15.16 -19.89
CA ARG A 159 13.66 16.23 -20.59
C ARG A 159 14.00 17.61 -20.01
N ASP A 160 14.02 17.72 -18.70
CA ASP A 160 14.03 19.02 -17.98
C ASP A 160 15.43 19.40 -17.45
N GLY A 161 16.44 18.51 -17.54
CA GLY A 161 17.84 18.80 -17.23
C GLY A 161 18.22 18.84 -15.75
N PHE A 162 17.37 18.38 -14.83
CA PHE A 162 17.75 18.18 -13.44
C PHE A 162 18.46 16.82 -13.23
N VAL A 163 19.08 16.63 -12.08
CA VAL A 163 19.90 15.45 -11.76
C VAL A 163 19.13 14.52 -10.81
N VAL A 164 19.10 13.22 -11.13
CA VAL A 164 18.58 12.19 -10.23
C VAL A 164 19.73 11.48 -9.54
N LYS A 165 19.79 11.54 -8.22
CA LYS A 165 20.74 10.82 -7.37
C LYS A 165 20.06 9.58 -6.79
N SER A 166 20.53 8.40 -7.14
CA SER A 166 20.04 7.14 -6.59
C SER A 166 20.94 6.67 -5.46
N LEU A 167 20.39 6.58 -4.25
CA LEU A 167 21.09 6.02 -3.11
C LEU A 167 20.93 4.49 -3.09
N PRO A 168 22.00 3.74 -2.80
CA PRO A 168 21.89 2.30 -2.60
C PRO A 168 21.11 2.00 -1.33
N THR A 169 20.25 0.99 -1.38
CA THR A 169 19.55 0.46 -0.21
C THR A 169 20.33 -0.74 0.31
N PRO A 170 20.92 -0.67 1.50
CA PRO A 170 21.66 -1.81 2.06
C PRO A 170 20.77 -3.03 2.28
N VAL A 171 21.29 -4.24 1.99
CA VAL A 171 20.53 -5.50 2.09
C VAL A 171 21.30 -6.52 2.93
N PRO A 172 20.79 -6.88 4.11
CA PRO A 172 19.69 -6.24 4.84
C PRO A 172 20.08 -4.82 5.31
N ALA A 173 19.08 -3.96 5.56
CA ALA A 173 19.33 -2.62 6.11
C ALA A 173 19.97 -2.75 7.51
N PRO A 174 21.10 -2.05 7.78
CA PRO A 174 21.89 -2.31 8.99
C PRO A 174 21.33 -1.62 10.24
N SER A 175 20.84 -0.36 10.11
CA SER A 175 20.27 0.42 11.21
C SER A 175 19.44 1.59 10.68
N VAL A 176 18.57 2.15 11.53
CA VAL A 176 17.82 3.38 11.27
C VAL A 176 18.77 4.56 11.06
N ASP A 177 19.77 4.71 11.93
CA ASP A 177 20.74 5.81 11.88
C ASP A 177 21.54 5.83 10.57
N GLN A 178 21.92 4.65 10.05
CA GLN A 178 22.61 4.58 8.78
C GLN A 178 21.70 5.01 7.62
N LEU A 179 20.44 4.55 7.61
CA LEU A 179 19.50 4.97 6.58
C LEU A 179 19.30 6.49 6.59
N ILE A 180 19.17 7.13 7.76
CA ILE A 180 19.07 8.59 7.88
C ILE A 180 20.36 9.27 7.41
N GLY A 181 21.51 8.79 7.88
CA GLY A 181 22.82 9.35 7.56
C GLY A 181 23.13 9.30 6.06
N ASP A 182 22.64 8.30 5.32
CA ASP A 182 22.81 8.21 3.87
C ASP A 182 22.13 9.38 3.15
N PHE A 183 20.89 9.74 3.58
CA PHE A 183 20.22 10.94 3.06
C PHE A 183 20.93 12.22 3.46
N GLU A 184 21.36 12.34 4.72
CA GLU A 184 22.04 13.53 5.21
C GLU A 184 23.31 13.83 4.41
N ARG A 185 24.11 12.80 4.10
CA ARG A 185 25.32 12.92 3.27
C ARG A 185 25.03 13.24 1.81
N ALA A 186 23.89 12.79 1.27
CA ALA A 186 23.54 12.98 -0.13
C ALA A 186 22.96 14.37 -0.45
N ILE A 187 22.38 15.04 0.56
CA ILE A 187 21.77 16.35 0.40
C ILE A 187 22.84 17.41 0.11
N THR A 188 22.57 18.25 -0.91
CA THR A 188 23.38 19.41 -1.28
C THR A 188 22.50 20.67 -1.36
N PRO A 189 23.09 21.86 -1.54
CA PRO A 189 22.31 23.08 -1.77
C PRO A 189 21.40 23.04 -3.02
N ARG A 190 21.62 22.11 -3.94
CA ARG A 190 20.79 21.92 -5.15
C ARG A 190 19.67 20.91 -4.95
N THR A 191 19.65 20.15 -3.86
CA THR A 191 18.60 19.18 -3.59
C THR A 191 17.25 19.87 -3.40
N ARG A 192 16.24 19.49 -4.19
CA ARG A 192 14.88 20.03 -4.15
C ARG A 192 13.84 19.01 -3.74
N VAL A 193 14.08 17.73 -4.06
CA VAL A 193 13.13 16.65 -3.80
C VAL A 193 13.85 15.44 -3.21
N ILE A 194 13.22 14.81 -2.22
CA ILE A 194 13.50 13.44 -1.78
C ILE A 194 12.25 12.62 -2.11
N ALA A 195 12.39 11.59 -2.95
CA ALA A 195 11.30 10.72 -3.34
C ALA A 195 11.64 9.26 -2.99
N ILE A 196 11.03 8.74 -1.95
CA ILE A 196 11.31 7.41 -1.41
C ILE A 196 10.06 6.57 -1.25
N THR A 197 10.22 5.26 -1.25
CA THR A 197 9.17 4.34 -0.81
C THR A 197 9.18 4.20 0.71
N HIS A 198 8.00 4.10 1.33
CA HIS A 198 7.89 3.90 2.79
C HIS A 198 8.37 2.50 3.20
N VAL A 199 7.89 1.48 2.46
CA VAL A 199 8.35 0.09 2.60
C VAL A 199 8.76 -0.42 1.22
N THR A 200 9.97 -0.96 1.09
CA THR A 200 10.44 -1.47 -0.21
C THR A 200 9.68 -2.73 -0.60
N SER A 201 9.22 -2.79 -1.86
CA SER A 201 8.55 -3.98 -2.39
C SER A 201 9.51 -5.14 -2.67
N THR A 202 10.80 -4.89 -2.71
CA THR A 202 11.85 -5.87 -3.03
C THR A 202 12.31 -6.63 -1.79
N THR A 203 12.72 -5.92 -0.75
CA THR A 203 13.38 -6.48 0.43
C THR A 203 12.65 -6.20 1.75
N GLY A 204 11.55 -5.42 1.71
CA GLY A 204 10.76 -5.11 2.88
C GLY A 204 11.38 -4.09 3.84
N VAL A 205 12.43 -3.37 3.43
CA VAL A 205 13.01 -2.30 4.25
C VAL A 205 11.94 -1.25 4.53
N LEU A 206 11.71 -0.97 5.81
CA LEU A 206 10.90 0.14 6.29
C LEU A 206 11.82 1.34 6.50
N TYR A 207 11.66 2.37 5.68
CA TYR A 207 12.41 3.61 5.83
C TYR A 207 11.89 4.44 7.01
N PRO A 208 12.77 5.09 7.78
CA PRO A 208 12.41 6.03 8.85
C PRO A 208 11.87 7.33 8.27
N ALA A 209 10.64 7.24 7.71
CA ALA A 209 10.05 8.32 6.89
C ALA A 209 9.87 9.62 7.68
N ARG A 210 9.58 9.55 8.99
CA ARG A 210 9.41 10.71 9.86
C ARG A 210 10.72 11.48 10.03
N GLU A 211 11.80 10.78 10.29
CA GLU A 211 13.13 11.36 10.49
C GLU A 211 13.66 11.96 9.19
N ILE A 212 13.47 11.26 8.07
CA ILE A 212 13.83 11.76 6.73
C ILE A 212 12.96 12.99 6.36
N ALA A 213 11.67 12.99 6.70
CA ALA A 213 10.80 14.15 6.48
C ALA A 213 11.23 15.36 7.31
N ALA A 214 11.62 15.15 8.56
CA ALA A 214 12.15 16.20 9.41
C ALA A 214 13.45 16.80 8.85
N LEU A 215 14.36 15.94 8.35
CA LEU A 215 15.59 16.36 7.67
C LEU A 215 15.28 17.17 6.39
N ALA A 216 14.35 16.70 5.55
CA ALA A 216 13.92 17.38 4.34
C ALA A 216 13.32 18.76 4.66
N LYS A 217 12.39 18.83 5.62
CA LYS A 217 11.74 20.05 6.06
C LYS A 217 12.74 21.09 6.55
N LYS A 218 13.72 20.70 7.38
CA LYS A 218 14.78 21.57 7.88
C LYS A 218 15.61 22.20 6.75
N ARG A 219 15.70 21.57 5.60
CA ARG A 219 16.46 22.01 4.42
C ARG A 219 15.59 22.61 3.31
N GLY A 220 14.28 22.76 3.53
CA GLY A 220 13.35 23.27 2.53
C GLY A 220 13.17 22.35 1.32
N ILE A 221 13.40 21.05 1.48
CA ILE A 221 13.32 20.02 0.43
C ILE A 221 11.91 19.41 0.45
N TYR A 222 11.30 19.26 -0.72
CA TYR A 222 10.02 18.56 -0.90
C TYR A 222 10.20 17.05 -0.70
N MET A 223 9.35 16.43 0.13
CA MET A 223 9.40 14.99 0.33
C MET A 223 8.15 14.29 -0.22
N HIS A 224 8.34 13.42 -1.23
CA HIS A 224 7.33 12.49 -1.73
C HIS A 224 7.55 11.09 -1.16
N LEU A 225 6.47 10.52 -0.60
CA LEU A 225 6.48 9.18 0.00
C LEU A 225 5.59 8.23 -0.82
N ASP A 226 6.18 7.20 -1.41
CA ASP A 226 5.47 6.10 -2.05
C ASP A 226 4.98 5.12 -0.97
N GLY A 227 3.67 5.10 -0.76
CA GLY A 227 2.97 4.31 0.24
C GLY A 227 2.40 2.99 -0.25
N ALA A 228 2.77 2.53 -1.45
CA ALA A 228 2.20 1.33 -2.07
C ALA A 228 2.28 0.07 -1.20
N GLN A 229 3.23 0.00 -0.27
CA GLN A 229 3.44 -1.13 0.63
C GLN A 229 3.10 -0.82 2.10
N SER A 230 2.65 0.40 2.41
CA SER A 230 2.25 0.78 3.76
C SER A 230 0.75 1.04 3.92
N PHE A 231 0.06 1.51 2.87
CA PHE A 231 -1.37 1.81 2.90
C PHE A 231 -2.21 0.53 3.07
N GLY A 232 -2.81 0.35 4.23
CA GLY A 232 -3.57 -0.85 4.59
C GLY A 232 -2.73 -1.98 5.20
N ALA A 233 -1.39 -1.81 5.30
CA ALA A 233 -0.50 -2.73 6.02
C ALA A 233 -0.05 -2.17 7.36
N LEU A 234 0.19 -0.86 7.42
CA LEU A 234 0.65 -0.13 8.60
C LEU A 234 -0.41 0.90 9.01
N ASP A 235 -0.47 1.23 10.28
CA ASP A 235 -1.29 2.33 10.80
C ASP A 235 -0.63 3.69 10.52
N VAL A 236 -0.73 4.14 9.27
CA VAL A 236 -0.05 5.33 8.76
C VAL A 236 -0.70 6.61 9.29
N ASN A 237 0.10 7.46 9.94
CA ASN A 237 -0.28 8.80 10.36
C ASN A 237 0.54 9.84 9.57
N LEU A 238 -0.02 10.38 8.50
CA LEU A 238 0.69 11.33 7.63
C LEU A 238 0.96 12.68 8.30
N SER A 239 0.13 13.08 9.27
CA SER A 239 0.38 14.31 10.03
C SER A 239 1.64 14.21 10.90
N GLU A 240 1.94 13.01 11.44
CA GLU A 240 3.15 12.74 12.22
C GLU A 240 4.38 12.46 11.35
N ILE A 241 4.21 11.75 10.24
CA ILE A 241 5.31 11.49 9.30
C ILE A 241 5.86 12.81 8.77
N GLY A 242 5.00 13.75 8.41
CA GLY A 242 5.43 15.10 8.04
C GLY A 242 5.97 15.25 6.62
N CYS A 243 5.79 14.26 5.72
CA CYS A 243 6.09 14.40 4.28
C CYS A 243 5.16 15.41 3.60
N ASP A 244 5.47 15.81 2.37
CA ASP A 244 4.69 16.78 1.60
C ASP A 244 3.63 16.13 0.71
N SER A 245 3.85 14.87 0.31
CA SER A 245 2.88 14.08 -0.45
C SER A 245 3.06 12.58 -0.23
N TYR A 246 1.96 11.83 -0.42
CA TYR A 246 1.91 10.39 -0.27
C TYR A 246 1.01 9.79 -1.35
N ALA A 247 1.52 8.83 -2.12
CA ALA A 247 0.74 8.13 -3.13
C ALA A 247 0.64 6.63 -2.81
N ALA A 248 -0.55 6.05 -2.93
CA ALA A 248 -0.74 4.65 -2.61
C ALA A 248 -1.76 3.95 -3.51
N SER A 249 -1.63 2.63 -3.65
CA SER A 249 -2.56 1.76 -4.37
C SER A 249 -3.46 1.03 -3.39
N ALA A 250 -4.77 1.09 -3.60
CA ALA A 250 -5.74 0.46 -2.72
C ALA A 250 -5.96 -1.04 -3.00
N HIS A 251 -5.55 -1.52 -4.18
CA HIS A 251 -5.68 -2.93 -4.58
C HIS A 251 -4.58 -3.85 -4.00
N LYS A 252 -3.67 -3.32 -3.19
CA LYS A 252 -2.67 -4.08 -2.46
C LYS A 252 -3.17 -4.34 -1.03
N TRP A 253 -2.47 -3.89 -0.05
CA TRP A 253 -2.71 -4.19 1.37
C TRP A 253 -4.07 -3.72 1.90
N LEU A 254 -4.70 -2.71 1.27
CA LEU A 254 -6.05 -2.28 1.62
C LEU A 254 -7.15 -3.20 1.05
N MET A 255 -6.79 -4.12 0.11
CA MET A 255 -7.70 -5.12 -0.47
C MET A 255 -8.92 -4.51 -1.20
N GLY A 256 -8.75 -3.31 -1.74
CA GLY A 256 -9.75 -2.62 -2.57
C GLY A 256 -9.80 -3.14 -4.02
N PRO A 257 -10.80 -2.72 -4.80
CA PRO A 257 -10.87 -3.04 -6.23
C PRO A 257 -9.64 -2.53 -7.00
N LEU A 258 -9.25 -3.23 -8.06
CA LEU A 258 -8.20 -2.78 -8.98
C LEU A 258 -8.50 -1.38 -9.52
N GLU A 259 -7.43 -0.67 -9.93
CA GLU A 259 -7.49 0.71 -10.41
C GLU A 259 -8.11 1.70 -9.42
N ASN A 260 -7.85 1.47 -8.14
CA ASN A 260 -8.09 2.42 -7.06
C ASN A 260 -6.79 2.73 -6.33
N GLY A 261 -6.60 4.01 -6.08
CA GLY A 261 -5.47 4.54 -5.35
C GLY A 261 -5.78 5.92 -4.79
N ILE A 262 -4.81 6.48 -4.12
CA ILE A 262 -4.89 7.81 -3.54
C ILE A 262 -3.62 8.60 -3.81
N LEU A 263 -3.78 9.92 -3.84
CA LEU A 263 -2.72 10.88 -3.68
C LEU A 263 -3.13 11.84 -2.56
N TRP A 264 -2.35 11.88 -1.49
CA TRP A 264 -2.41 12.94 -0.50
C TRP A 264 -1.34 13.97 -0.81
N VAL A 265 -1.71 15.24 -0.74
CA VAL A 265 -0.79 16.38 -0.84
C VAL A 265 -1.10 17.33 0.29
N ARG A 266 -0.10 17.69 1.07
CA ARG A 266 -0.21 18.68 2.15
C ARG A 266 -0.80 19.98 1.61
N ASP A 267 -1.74 20.59 2.33
CA ASP A 267 -2.52 21.75 1.88
C ASP A 267 -1.65 22.89 1.34
N GLU A 268 -0.59 23.25 2.05
CA GLU A 268 0.33 24.33 1.64
C GLU A 268 1.08 24.02 0.34
N ARG A 269 1.17 22.74 -0.04
CA ARG A 269 1.84 22.28 -1.26
C ARG A 269 0.91 22.17 -2.46
N ILE A 270 -0.39 22.03 -2.24
CA ILE A 270 -1.38 21.89 -3.33
C ILE A 270 -1.26 22.99 -4.39
N PRO A 271 -1.16 24.29 -4.03
CA PRO A 271 -1.02 25.36 -5.03
C PRO A 271 0.27 25.28 -5.86
N GLN A 272 1.31 24.62 -5.33
CA GLN A 272 2.65 24.53 -5.96
C GLN A 272 2.76 23.36 -6.95
N ILE A 273 1.78 22.47 -7.00
CA ILE A 273 1.81 21.27 -7.84
C ILE A 273 0.88 21.44 -9.04
N TRP A 274 1.43 21.29 -10.25
CA TRP A 274 0.65 21.28 -11.47
C TRP A 274 -0.09 19.97 -11.68
N PRO A 275 -1.34 19.97 -12.15
CA PRO A 275 -2.02 18.74 -12.54
C PRO A 275 -1.36 18.09 -13.76
N SER A 276 -1.27 16.76 -13.80
CA SER A 276 -0.70 16.04 -14.93
C SER A 276 -1.70 15.84 -16.08
N ILE A 277 -3.00 15.93 -15.79
CA ILE A 277 -4.10 15.80 -16.73
C ILE A 277 -5.07 16.94 -16.47
N VAL A 278 -5.49 17.61 -17.54
CA VAL A 278 -6.50 18.67 -17.52
C VAL A 278 -7.58 18.34 -18.54
N THR A 279 -8.84 18.24 -18.08
CA THR A 279 -10.01 17.93 -18.93
C THR A 279 -11.14 18.89 -18.64
N ALA A 280 -12.26 18.73 -19.35
CA ALA A 280 -13.49 19.48 -19.06
C ALA A 280 -13.89 19.33 -17.60
N GLY A 281 -14.24 20.41 -16.94
CA GLY A 281 -14.55 20.48 -15.51
C GLY A 281 -13.36 20.78 -14.61
N TRP A 282 -12.14 20.84 -15.14
CA TRP A 282 -11.00 21.36 -14.40
C TRP A 282 -11.12 22.91 -14.25
N SER A 283 -10.84 23.40 -13.08
CA SER A 283 -10.89 24.81 -12.76
C SER A 283 -9.93 25.14 -11.62
N ASP A 284 -9.36 26.33 -11.62
CA ASP A 284 -8.53 26.84 -10.51
C ASP A 284 -9.32 27.01 -9.20
N HIS A 285 -10.64 26.93 -9.27
CA HIS A 285 -11.53 26.99 -8.10
C HIS A 285 -11.84 25.60 -7.52
N LEU A 286 -11.30 24.52 -8.09
CA LEU A 286 -11.45 23.19 -7.49
C LEU A 286 -10.82 23.16 -6.10
N LYS A 287 -11.62 22.72 -5.14
CA LYS A 287 -11.23 22.70 -3.74
C LYS A 287 -10.16 21.65 -3.47
N GLY A 288 -9.03 22.06 -2.92
CA GLY A 288 -7.96 21.17 -2.47
C GLY A 288 -7.36 20.30 -3.57
N ALA A 289 -7.07 19.07 -3.21
CA ALA A 289 -6.42 18.09 -4.10
C ALA A 289 -7.33 17.54 -5.21
N ARG A 290 -8.63 17.91 -5.24
CA ARG A 290 -9.57 17.46 -6.30
C ARG A 290 -9.10 17.86 -7.69
N LYS A 291 -8.30 18.93 -7.82
CA LYS A 291 -7.71 19.33 -9.10
C LYS A 291 -6.82 18.25 -9.72
N PHE A 292 -6.34 17.28 -8.95
CA PHE A 292 -5.47 16.20 -9.40
C PHE A 292 -6.23 14.94 -9.88
N GLU A 293 -7.56 14.91 -9.75
CA GLU A 293 -8.37 13.73 -10.10
C GLU A 293 -9.38 13.96 -11.23
N VAL A 294 -9.28 15.07 -11.95
CA VAL A 294 -10.15 15.39 -13.08
C VAL A 294 -9.64 14.68 -14.33
N PHE A 295 -10.00 13.41 -14.47
CA PHE A 295 -9.52 12.51 -15.55
C PHE A 295 -10.53 12.28 -16.68
N GLY A 296 -11.64 13.03 -16.72
CA GLY A 296 -12.77 12.77 -17.61
C GLY A 296 -13.69 11.69 -17.07
N GLN A 297 -14.29 10.89 -17.94
CA GLN A 297 -15.20 9.82 -17.51
C GLN A 297 -14.42 8.72 -16.74
N ARG A 298 -14.96 8.32 -15.59
CA ARG A 298 -14.37 7.31 -14.72
C ARG A 298 -15.35 6.17 -14.48
N ASP A 299 -14.85 5.04 -14.04
CA ASP A 299 -15.67 3.94 -13.52
C ASP A 299 -16.08 4.29 -12.07
N ASP A 300 -17.13 5.14 -11.94
CA ASP A 300 -17.62 5.58 -10.65
C ASP A 300 -18.02 4.40 -9.74
N PRO A 301 -18.72 3.34 -10.22
CA PRO A 301 -19.01 2.14 -9.45
C PRO A 301 -17.78 1.53 -8.79
N ARG A 302 -16.68 1.42 -9.51
CA ARG A 302 -15.42 0.88 -9.02
C ARG A 302 -14.79 1.78 -7.98
N VAL A 303 -14.79 3.09 -8.22
CA VAL A 303 -14.24 4.08 -7.29
C VAL A 303 -14.95 4.03 -5.96
N VAL A 304 -16.29 4.11 -5.96
CA VAL A 304 -17.05 4.13 -4.69
C VAL A 304 -17.05 2.79 -3.96
N ALA A 305 -16.89 1.67 -4.67
CA ALA A 305 -16.76 0.36 -4.04
C ALA A 305 -15.52 0.25 -3.11
N LEU A 306 -14.50 1.12 -3.29
CA LEU A 306 -13.36 1.22 -2.38
C LEU A 306 -13.78 1.57 -0.96
N GLU A 307 -14.87 2.30 -0.77
CA GLU A 307 -15.39 2.63 0.55
C GLU A 307 -15.63 1.37 1.40
N SER A 308 -16.13 0.30 0.79
CA SER A 308 -16.37 -0.97 1.48
C SER A 308 -15.07 -1.65 1.95
N ALA A 309 -13.96 -1.46 1.26
CA ALA A 309 -12.66 -1.97 1.73
C ALA A 309 -12.16 -1.19 2.95
N ILE A 310 -12.34 0.14 2.96
CA ILE A 310 -11.99 0.98 4.12
C ILE A 310 -12.88 0.63 5.31
N ASP A 311 -14.18 0.46 5.10
CA ASP A 311 -15.12 0.06 6.16
C ASP A 311 -14.75 -1.29 6.75
N PHE A 312 -14.39 -2.27 5.91
CA PHE A 312 -13.93 -3.59 6.34
C PHE A 312 -12.69 -3.50 7.23
N ILE A 313 -11.68 -2.75 6.81
CA ILE A 313 -10.46 -2.54 7.60
C ILE A 313 -10.73 -1.74 8.88
N THR A 314 -11.56 -0.69 8.79
CA THR A 314 -11.91 0.14 9.95
C THR A 314 -12.68 -0.65 11.01
N MET A 315 -13.50 -1.60 10.59
CA MET A 315 -14.26 -2.48 11.49
C MET A 315 -13.32 -3.42 12.28
N ILE A 316 -12.25 -3.92 11.66
CA ILE A 316 -11.21 -4.69 12.33
C ILE A 316 -10.34 -3.77 13.22
N GLY A 317 -10.00 -2.59 12.73
CA GLY A 317 -9.10 -1.62 13.32
C GLY A 317 -7.68 -1.72 12.75
N MET A 318 -7.14 -0.60 12.21
CA MET A 318 -5.80 -0.59 11.61
C MET A 318 -4.69 -1.08 12.55
N PRO A 319 -4.66 -0.74 13.86
CA PRO A 319 -3.65 -1.29 14.76
C PRO A 319 -3.68 -2.82 14.85
N ALA A 320 -4.87 -3.45 14.81
CA ALA A 320 -4.99 -4.91 14.82
C ALA A 320 -4.54 -5.54 13.50
N VAL A 321 -4.86 -4.90 12.36
CA VAL A 321 -4.38 -5.32 11.04
C VAL A 321 -2.84 -5.29 10.99
N GLU A 322 -2.22 -4.20 11.41
CA GLU A 322 -0.76 -4.08 11.46
C GLU A 322 -0.15 -5.13 12.40
N ALA A 323 -0.70 -5.29 13.60
CA ALA A 323 -0.22 -6.29 14.56
C ALA A 323 -0.28 -7.71 13.96
N ARG A 324 -1.38 -8.06 13.26
CA ARG A 324 -1.50 -9.35 12.57
C ARG A 324 -0.47 -9.53 11.46
N VAL A 325 -0.31 -8.56 10.59
CA VAL A 325 0.70 -8.60 9.51
C VAL A 325 2.10 -8.79 10.10
N ARG A 326 2.45 -8.02 11.13
CA ARG A 326 3.75 -8.13 11.83
C ARG A 326 3.93 -9.51 12.47
N ALA A 327 2.89 -10.09 13.09
CA ALA A 327 2.95 -11.41 13.69
C ALA A 327 3.22 -12.50 12.63
N LEU A 328 2.51 -12.47 11.48
CA LEU A 328 2.73 -13.40 10.37
C LEU A 328 4.16 -13.26 9.80
N VAL A 329 4.63 -12.03 9.60
CA VAL A 329 5.98 -11.73 9.10
C VAL A 329 7.04 -12.19 10.09
N THR A 330 6.88 -11.91 11.38
CA THR A 330 7.83 -12.32 12.42
C THR A 330 7.92 -13.84 12.49
N ARG A 331 6.78 -14.55 12.53
CA ARG A 331 6.76 -16.02 12.51
C ARG A 331 7.51 -16.59 11.30
N ALA A 332 7.23 -16.06 10.11
CA ALA A 332 7.90 -16.51 8.89
C ALA A 332 9.41 -16.25 8.94
N LYS A 333 9.85 -15.03 9.29
CA LYS A 333 11.27 -14.65 9.38
C LYS A 333 12.01 -15.54 10.38
N THR A 334 11.47 -15.72 11.58
CA THR A 334 12.10 -16.52 12.64
C THR A 334 12.31 -17.95 12.18
N ARG A 335 11.27 -18.58 11.61
CA ARG A 335 11.35 -19.99 11.19
C ARG A 335 12.17 -20.20 9.92
N LEU A 336 12.15 -19.24 8.98
CA LEU A 336 13.03 -19.29 7.80
C LEU A 336 14.49 -19.19 8.19
N LYS A 337 14.84 -18.32 9.16
CA LYS A 337 16.21 -18.14 9.66
C LYS A 337 16.79 -19.42 10.29
N GLU A 338 15.94 -20.29 10.82
CA GLU A 338 16.36 -21.60 11.39
C GLU A 338 16.82 -22.61 10.30
N ILE A 339 16.53 -22.35 9.02
CA ILE A 339 16.94 -23.25 7.92
C ILE A 339 18.35 -22.87 7.48
N PRO A 340 19.37 -23.75 7.61
CA PRO A 340 20.78 -23.39 7.35
C PRO A 340 21.04 -22.89 5.91
N ASP A 341 20.25 -23.37 4.92
CA ASP A 341 20.38 -22.97 3.52
C ASP A 341 19.75 -21.61 3.21
N VAL A 342 18.94 -21.06 4.14
CA VAL A 342 18.27 -19.77 3.94
C VAL A 342 19.20 -18.60 4.28
N GLU A 343 19.30 -17.67 3.35
CA GLU A 343 19.89 -16.36 3.54
C GLU A 343 18.80 -15.30 3.58
N MET A 344 18.57 -14.71 4.75
CA MET A 344 17.61 -13.62 4.90
C MET A 344 18.12 -12.32 4.28
N LYS A 345 17.30 -11.70 3.43
CA LYS A 345 17.55 -10.38 2.82
C LYS A 345 16.75 -9.26 3.52
N THR A 346 15.64 -9.60 4.15
CA THR A 346 14.89 -8.67 5.00
C THR A 346 15.49 -8.64 6.40
N ASN A 347 15.61 -7.45 6.98
CA ASN A 347 16.07 -7.29 8.36
C ASN A 347 15.13 -7.99 9.35
N MET A 348 15.70 -8.54 10.43
CA MET A 348 14.92 -9.22 11.47
C MET A 348 14.19 -8.24 12.39
N GLU A 349 14.73 -7.03 12.56
CA GLU A 349 14.17 -6.02 13.46
C GLU A 349 12.87 -5.43 12.90
N PRO A 350 11.80 -5.35 13.72
CA PRO A 350 10.50 -4.84 13.29
C PRO A 350 10.52 -3.37 12.81
N GLU A 351 11.41 -2.57 13.38
CA GLU A 351 11.58 -1.14 13.03
C GLU A 351 12.20 -0.93 11.65
N LEU A 352 12.90 -1.94 11.13
CA LEU A 352 13.56 -1.92 9.82
C LEU A 352 12.84 -2.78 8.78
N SER A 353 11.69 -3.37 9.13
CA SER A 353 10.98 -4.27 8.21
C SER A 353 9.46 -4.07 8.24
N GLY A 354 8.86 -3.98 7.05
CA GLY A 354 7.41 -3.96 6.85
C GLY A 354 6.81 -5.35 6.63
N GLY A 355 5.71 -5.40 5.86
CA GLY A 355 4.96 -6.61 5.55
C GLY A 355 5.61 -7.58 4.54
N VAL A 356 6.77 -7.23 3.97
CA VAL A 356 7.45 -7.98 2.91
C VAL A 356 8.65 -8.74 3.49
N ILE A 357 8.79 -10.01 3.10
CA ILE A 357 9.90 -10.89 3.50
C ILE A 357 10.65 -11.30 2.23
N LYS A 358 11.96 -11.12 2.24
CA LYS A 358 12.87 -11.53 1.16
C LYS A 358 13.95 -12.44 1.69
N PHE A 359 14.17 -13.56 1.01
CA PHE A 359 15.21 -14.53 1.33
C PHE A 359 15.61 -15.32 0.08
N ARG A 360 16.78 -15.96 0.09
CA ARG A 360 17.17 -16.93 -0.95
C ARG A 360 17.65 -18.24 -0.31
N LEU A 361 17.62 -19.30 -1.09
CA LEU A 361 18.31 -20.54 -0.79
C LEU A 361 19.71 -20.49 -1.42
N ARG A 362 20.74 -20.82 -0.63
CA ARG A 362 22.12 -20.78 -1.13
C ARG A 362 22.42 -21.89 -2.13
N SER A 363 21.81 -23.07 -1.91
CA SER A 363 22.07 -24.28 -2.69
C SER A 363 21.17 -24.47 -3.91
N VAL A 364 20.09 -23.65 -4.04
CA VAL A 364 19.05 -23.83 -5.07
C VAL A 364 18.83 -22.55 -5.85
N PRO A 365 18.86 -22.60 -7.20
CA PRO A 365 18.50 -21.44 -8.02
C PRO A 365 17.08 -20.93 -7.67
N THR A 366 16.93 -19.61 -7.56
CA THR A 366 15.67 -18.96 -7.17
C THR A 366 14.49 -19.39 -8.03
N LYS A 367 14.70 -19.48 -9.36
CA LYS A 367 13.63 -19.94 -10.28
C LYS A 367 13.16 -21.36 -9.98
N ARG A 368 14.08 -22.28 -9.72
CA ARG A 368 13.73 -23.68 -9.39
C ARG A 368 12.92 -23.77 -8.09
N ALA A 369 13.33 -23.01 -7.07
CA ALA A 369 12.60 -22.95 -5.81
C ALA A 369 11.20 -22.35 -6.00
N TYR A 370 11.09 -21.29 -6.81
CA TYR A 370 9.81 -20.65 -7.13
C TYR A 370 8.85 -21.60 -7.84
N ASP A 371 9.32 -22.32 -8.89
CA ASP A 371 8.51 -23.26 -9.67
C ASP A 371 8.06 -24.44 -8.78
N PHE A 372 8.96 -25.02 -7.98
CA PHE A 372 8.65 -26.10 -7.04
C PHE A 372 7.53 -25.75 -6.07
N LEU A 373 7.57 -24.54 -5.47
CA LEU A 373 6.55 -24.09 -4.53
C LEU A 373 5.19 -23.92 -5.20
N TRP A 374 5.16 -23.45 -6.43
CA TRP A 374 3.92 -23.34 -7.18
C TRP A 374 3.36 -24.71 -7.61
N GLU A 375 4.19 -25.55 -8.20
CA GLU A 375 3.75 -26.84 -8.76
C GLU A 375 3.28 -27.81 -7.68
N LYS A 376 4.04 -27.91 -6.58
CA LYS A 376 3.75 -28.88 -5.52
C LYS A 376 2.77 -28.37 -4.47
N TYR A 377 2.85 -27.09 -4.11
CA TYR A 377 2.12 -26.52 -2.98
C TYR A 377 1.08 -25.45 -3.34
N ARG A 378 0.97 -25.09 -4.62
CA ARG A 378 0.11 -24.00 -5.08
C ARG A 378 0.36 -22.70 -4.30
N MET A 379 1.64 -22.44 -4.01
CA MET A 379 2.06 -21.28 -3.26
C MET A 379 2.31 -20.09 -4.20
N ALA A 380 1.44 -19.09 -4.17
CA ALA A 380 1.57 -17.88 -4.98
C ALA A 380 2.43 -16.84 -4.23
N ILE A 381 3.66 -16.68 -4.69
CA ILE A 381 4.69 -15.79 -4.16
C ILE A 381 5.28 -14.95 -5.30
N ALA A 382 6.27 -14.11 -4.99
CA ALA A 382 7.09 -13.47 -6.02
C ALA A 382 8.55 -13.88 -5.90
N SER A 383 9.33 -13.62 -6.95
CA SER A 383 10.76 -13.86 -6.98
C SER A 383 11.51 -12.76 -7.73
N THR A 384 12.80 -12.63 -7.47
CA THR A 384 13.74 -11.80 -8.22
C THR A 384 14.89 -12.68 -8.66
N ALA A 385 15.21 -12.67 -9.95
CA ALA A 385 16.13 -13.64 -10.55
C ALA A 385 17.62 -13.33 -10.33
N SER A 386 17.96 -12.07 -10.00
CA SER A 386 19.36 -11.64 -9.89
C SER A 386 19.52 -10.35 -9.09
N GLY A 387 20.75 -9.96 -8.79
CA GLY A 387 21.12 -8.75 -8.06
C GLY A 387 21.05 -8.92 -6.53
N ASP A 388 21.26 -7.83 -5.80
CA ASP A 388 21.30 -7.84 -4.33
C ASP A 388 19.99 -8.29 -3.70
N SER A 389 18.88 -8.10 -4.40
CA SER A 389 17.54 -8.56 -4.00
C SER A 389 17.15 -9.90 -4.61
N GLU A 390 18.10 -10.70 -5.14
CA GLU A 390 17.79 -12.06 -5.61
C GLU A 390 17.15 -12.91 -4.53
N GLY A 391 16.15 -13.71 -4.90
CA GLY A 391 15.49 -14.67 -4.01
C GLY A 391 13.98 -14.66 -4.11
N LEU A 392 13.35 -15.40 -3.20
CA LEU A 392 11.91 -15.50 -3.04
C LEU A 392 11.39 -14.34 -2.19
N ARG A 393 10.16 -13.88 -2.48
CA ARG A 393 9.50 -12.81 -1.75
C ARG A 393 8.13 -13.28 -1.27
N TRP A 394 7.91 -13.22 0.05
CA TRP A 394 6.61 -13.44 0.68
C TRP A 394 6.06 -12.13 1.21
N SER A 395 4.77 -11.97 1.12
CA SER A 395 4.04 -10.83 1.68
C SER A 395 2.65 -11.30 2.14
N PRO A 396 2.57 -11.85 3.36
CA PRO A 396 1.32 -12.30 3.95
C PRO A 396 0.44 -11.11 4.36
N GLN A 397 -0.89 -11.32 4.35
CA GLN A 397 -1.87 -10.34 4.78
C GLN A 397 -2.90 -11.03 5.71
N ILE A 398 -3.86 -10.29 6.27
CA ILE A 398 -4.84 -10.76 7.26
C ILE A 398 -5.67 -11.99 6.81
N TYR A 399 -5.70 -12.30 5.54
CA TYR A 399 -6.33 -13.52 5.01
C TYR A 399 -5.43 -14.77 5.10
N ASN A 400 -4.20 -14.62 5.60
CA ASN A 400 -3.32 -15.76 5.86
C ASN A 400 -3.42 -16.24 7.32
N SER A 401 -3.33 -17.55 7.52
CA SER A 401 -3.25 -18.17 8.83
C SER A 401 -1.81 -18.43 9.26
N MET A 402 -1.57 -18.62 10.57
CA MET A 402 -0.27 -19.08 11.07
C MET A 402 0.08 -20.48 10.55
N ASP A 403 -0.93 -21.35 10.36
CA ASP A 403 -0.75 -22.66 9.75
C ASP A 403 -0.23 -22.58 8.31
N GLU A 404 -0.75 -21.64 7.50
CA GLU A 404 -0.22 -21.42 6.15
C GLU A 404 1.23 -20.98 6.17
N ILE A 405 1.63 -20.12 7.11
CA ILE A 405 3.03 -19.73 7.29
C ILE A 405 3.89 -20.95 7.63
N ASP A 406 3.43 -21.79 8.57
CA ASP A 406 4.16 -22.99 8.99
C ASP A 406 4.32 -24.01 7.87
N ARG A 407 3.25 -24.28 7.12
CA ARG A 407 3.28 -25.14 5.94
C ARG A 407 4.19 -24.56 4.85
N SER A 408 4.20 -23.24 4.68
CA SER A 408 5.10 -22.59 3.72
C SER A 408 6.57 -22.76 4.10
N VAL A 409 6.89 -22.62 5.38
CA VAL A 409 8.26 -22.88 5.87
C VAL A 409 8.64 -24.37 5.74
N ALA A 410 7.70 -25.28 6.02
CA ALA A 410 7.93 -26.72 5.82
C ALA A 410 8.24 -27.04 4.35
N ALA A 411 7.51 -26.41 3.41
CA ALA A 411 7.75 -26.58 1.97
C ALA A 411 9.16 -26.12 1.55
N ILE A 412 9.69 -25.05 2.15
CA ILE A 412 11.08 -24.61 1.91
C ILE A 412 12.10 -25.70 2.32
N LYS A 413 11.86 -26.39 3.44
CA LYS A 413 12.76 -27.48 3.92
C LYS A 413 12.80 -28.70 3.00
N GLU A 414 11.80 -28.86 2.13
CA GLU A 414 11.74 -29.98 1.17
C GLU A 414 12.48 -29.68 -0.15
N ILE A 415 12.80 -28.43 -0.44
CA ILE A 415 13.54 -28.08 -1.64
C ILE A 415 14.97 -28.61 -1.53
N ARG A 416 15.42 -29.33 -2.55
CA ARG A 416 16.78 -29.87 -2.64
C ARG A 416 17.49 -29.29 -3.85
N GLY A 417 18.80 -29.13 -3.73
CA GLY A 417 19.71 -28.68 -4.79
C GLY A 417 19.82 -29.64 -5.95
#